data_950df51345839040799288f26b6e8dd8
#
_entry.id   950df51345839040799288f26b6e8dd8
#
_cell.length_a   1.000
_cell.length_b   1.000
_cell.length_c   1.000
_cell.angle_alpha   90.00
_cell.angle_beta   90.00
_cell.angle_gamma   90.00
#
_symmetry.space_group_name_H-M   'P 1'
#
loop_
_entity.id
_entity.type
_entity.pdbx_description
1 polymer ?
#
loop_
_entity_poly.entity_id
_entity_poly.type
_entity_poly.pdbx_seq_one_letter_code
_entity_poly.pdbx_strand_id
1 'polypeptide(L)'
;MEIGFIGLGNMGLPMAKNLLSAGHRLIVFNRMKEKAAGFQDASVQIAESPGEVASMAKIVLTMLADDNALRSVVYERGLSQAPSFLETLPQGGVHVSMSTVSVSLAKELAAVHALRGQAFVSAPVFGRPDAAATKNLGVVVAGEGTLIETLRPVFEALGHTTFVVGQEPYLANLFKIGGNFLIMGAIEALSEAFALVKKNGGDPEAFLKVVNAALFHSPLYENYGGMVLHERFEPSGFRLELGLKDVKLALEASEGARVPLPLGGLVKDRFLMALAFGLGQKDWSALGLLPLIEAGIKKP
;
A
#
# COMPACT_ATOMS: atom_id res chain seq x y z
N MET A 1 11.77 11.62 17.91
CA MET A 1 11.08 12.70 17.16
C MET A 1 9.63 12.72 17.59
N GLU A 2 8.95 13.84 17.36
CA GLU A 2 7.49 13.93 17.45
C GLU A 2 6.91 13.80 16.05
N ILE A 3 6.01 12.81 15.86
CA ILE A 3 5.53 12.39 14.55
C ILE A 3 4.01 12.33 14.57
N GLY A 4 3.36 13.01 13.63
CA GLY A 4 1.96 12.80 13.33
C GLY A 4 1.75 11.51 12.53
N PHE A 5 0.73 10.72 12.84
CA PHE A 5 0.40 9.53 12.08
C PHE A 5 -1.11 9.43 11.82
N ILE A 6 -1.48 9.45 10.56
CA ILE A 6 -2.88 9.45 10.11
C ILE A 6 -3.18 8.15 9.35
N GLY A 7 -4.18 7.41 9.84
CA GLY A 7 -4.64 6.17 9.21
C GLY A 7 -4.12 4.92 9.92
N LEU A 8 -4.88 4.43 10.90
CA LEU A 8 -4.57 3.24 11.71
C LEU A 8 -5.32 1.99 11.19
N GLY A 9 -5.21 1.76 9.87
CA GLY A 9 -5.70 0.54 9.24
C GLY A 9 -4.80 -0.67 9.51
N ASN A 10 -5.00 -1.76 8.74
CA ASN A 10 -4.22 -3.00 8.88
C ASN A 10 -2.71 -2.78 8.73
N MET A 11 -2.29 -1.82 7.91
CA MET A 11 -0.88 -1.45 7.75
C MET A 11 -0.46 -0.37 8.75
N GLY A 12 -1.24 0.72 8.88
CA GLY A 12 -0.83 1.89 9.64
C GLY A 12 -0.75 1.64 11.14
N LEU A 13 -1.61 0.80 11.73
CA LEU A 13 -1.56 0.49 13.15
C LEU A 13 -0.24 -0.19 13.57
N PRO A 14 0.22 -1.28 12.93
CA PRO A 14 1.53 -1.85 13.27
C PRO A 14 2.69 -0.90 12.95
N MET A 15 2.61 -0.09 11.88
CA MET A 15 3.63 0.92 11.58
C MET A 15 3.74 1.97 12.69
N ALA A 16 2.61 2.51 13.17
CA ALA A 16 2.60 3.47 14.28
C ALA A 16 3.18 2.85 15.57
N LYS A 17 2.85 1.59 15.87
CA LYS A 17 3.45 0.87 17.01
C LYS A 17 4.95 0.69 16.88
N ASN A 18 5.46 0.45 15.68
CA ASN A 18 6.90 0.35 15.43
C ASN A 18 7.63 1.66 15.66
N LEU A 19 7.04 2.79 15.22
CA LEU A 19 7.58 4.13 15.51
C LEU A 19 7.62 4.41 17.01
N LEU A 20 6.55 4.08 17.73
CA LEU A 20 6.50 4.19 19.19
C LEU A 20 7.60 3.35 19.86
N SER A 21 7.75 2.09 19.43
CA SER A 21 8.79 1.17 19.92
C SER A 21 10.22 1.63 19.60
N ALA A 22 10.39 2.48 18.59
CA ALA A 22 11.67 3.13 18.24
C ALA A 22 11.93 4.41 19.06
N GLY A 23 11.05 4.74 20.02
CA GLY A 23 11.21 5.89 20.91
C GLY A 23 10.70 7.22 20.34
N HIS A 24 9.88 7.19 19.30
CA HIS A 24 9.20 8.39 18.80
C HIS A 24 7.95 8.70 19.64
N ARG A 25 7.61 9.98 19.77
CA ARG A 25 6.31 10.42 20.31
C ARG A 25 5.33 10.56 19.16
N LEU A 26 4.09 10.13 19.36
CA LEU A 26 3.10 10.11 18.28
C LEU A 26 1.89 11.00 18.58
N ILE A 27 1.44 11.73 17.58
CA ILE A 27 0.12 12.32 17.51
C ILE A 27 -0.66 11.54 16.45
N VAL A 28 -1.68 10.80 16.86
CA VAL A 28 -2.38 9.87 15.96
C VAL A 28 -3.80 10.31 15.67
N PHE A 29 -4.24 10.06 14.43
CA PHE A 29 -5.63 10.23 14.06
C PHE A 29 -6.11 9.05 13.20
N ASN A 30 -7.32 8.61 13.46
CA ASN A 30 -8.05 7.68 12.59
C ASN A 30 -9.53 8.01 12.59
N ARG A 31 -10.17 7.94 11.42
CA ARG A 31 -11.61 8.23 11.26
C ARG A 31 -12.49 7.39 12.20
N MET A 32 -12.14 6.13 12.41
CA MET A 32 -12.74 5.26 13.43
C MET A 32 -11.93 5.41 14.71
N LYS A 33 -12.44 6.13 15.71
CA LYS A 33 -11.72 6.47 16.95
C LYS A 33 -11.30 5.25 17.75
N GLU A 34 -12.05 4.16 17.67
CA GLU A 34 -11.79 2.90 18.38
C GLU A 34 -10.41 2.31 18.02
N LYS A 35 -9.94 2.53 16.79
CA LYS A 35 -8.60 2.08 16.36
C LYS A 35 -7.47 2.85 17.03
N ALA A 36 -7.69 4.10 17.37
CA ALA A 36 -6.73 4.92 18.11
C ALA A 36 -6.78 4.64 19.62
N ALA A 37 -7.95 4.27 20.16
CA ALA A 37 -8.14 4.00 21.59
C ALA A 37 -7.28 2.83 22.12
N GLY A 38 -6.73 1.99 21.25
CA GLY A 38 -5.81 0.91 21.63
C GLY A 38 -4.40 1.37 22.02
N PHE A 39 -4.06 2.65 21.85
CA PHE A 39 -2.81 3.22 22.35
C PHE A 39 -3.02 3.69 23.80
N GLN A 40 -2.46 2.96 24.75
CA GLN A 40 -2.46 3.30 26.18
C GLN A 40 -1.05 3.72 26.65
N ASP A 41 -0.35 4.49 25.84
CA ASP A 41 1.01 4.94 26.10
C ASP A 41 1.04 6.45 26.27
N ALA A 42 1.73 6.95 27.30
CA ALA A 42 1.88 8.37 27.57
C ALA A 42 2.61 9.16 26.47
N SER A 43 3.31 8.45 25.60
CA SER A 43 3.98 9.03 24.42
C SER A 43 3.06 9.14 23.20
N VAL A 44 1.77 8.80 23.33
CA VAL A 44 0.78 8.88 22.24
C VAL A 44 -0.32 9.86 22.59
N GLN A 45 -0.52 10.84 21.75
CA GLN A 45 -1.67 11.75 21.81
C GLN A 45 -2.65 11.42 20.68
N ILE A 46 -3.93 11.33 21.02
CA ILE A 46 -5.00 11.09 20.04
C ILE A 46 -5.59 12.44 19.66
N ALA A 47 -5.54 12.78 18.38
CA ALA A 47 -6.13 13.99 17.83
C ALA A 47 -7.55 13.76 17.31
N GLU A 48 -8.35 14.83 17.27
CA GLU A 48 -9.75 14.79 16.82
C GLU A 48 -9.90 14.99 15.30
N SER A 49 -8.85 15.50 14.63
CA SER A 49 -8.85 15.77 13.19
C SER A 49 -7.46 15.66 12.57
N PRO A 50 -7.37 15.48 11.21
CA PRO A 50 -6.10 15.57 10.50
C PRO A 50 -5.41 16.92 10.67
N GLY A 51 -6.16 18.02 10.68
CA GLY A 51 -5.64 19.35 10.89
C GLY A 51 -5.02 19.54 12.27
N GLU A 52 -5.60 18.93 13.31
CA GLU A 52 -5.01 18.95 14.65
C GLU A 52 -3.68 18.20 14.68
N VAL A 53 -3.58 17.02 14.05
CA VAL A 53 -2.29 16.30 13.91
C VAL A 53 -1.24 17.19 13.27
N ALA A 54 -1.60 17.84 12.16
CA ALA A 54 -0.69 18.67 11.38
C ALA A 54 -0.27 19.96 12.13
N SER A 55 -1.12 20.49 13.01
CA SER A 55 -0.78 21.66 13.85
C SER A 55 0.22 21.33 14.95
N MET A 56 0.27 20.07 15.38
CA MET A 56 1.07 19.62 16.52
C MET A 56 2.40 18.98 16.11
N ALA A 57 2.48 18.40 14.90
CA ALA A 57 3.67 17.71 14.43
C ALA A 57 4.22 18.32 13.13
N LYS A 58 5.54 18.54 13.06
CA LYS A 58 6.22 18.99 11.84
C LYS A 58 6.39 17.87 10.80
N ILE A 59 6.41 16.62 11.22
CA ILE A 59 6.52 15.45 10.34
C ILE A 59 5.25 14.65 10.50
N VAL A 60 4.48 14.50 9.43
CA VAL A 60 3.21 13.74 9.46
C VAL A 60 3.23 12.65 8.41
N LEU A 61 3.04 11.41 8.85
CA LEU A 61 2.88 10.24 8.00
C LEU A 61 1.39 9.98 7.74
N THR A 62 1.06 9.63 6.50
CA THR A 62 -0.29 9.16 6.14
C THR A 62 -0.23 7.76 5.55
N MET A 63 -1.10 6.84 6.03
CA MET A 63 -1.24 5.48 5.50
C MET A 63 -2.72 5.17 5.25
N LEU A 64 -3.18 5.48 4.05
CA LEU A 64 -4.59 5.52 3.66
C LEU A 64 -4.86 4.59 2.46
N ALA A 65 -6.14 4.28 2.22
CA ALA A 65 -6.52 3.25 1.27
C ALA A 65 -6.35 3.65 -0.21
N ASP A 66 -6.64 4.92 -0.53
CA ASP A 66 -6.74 5.41 -1.90
C ASP A 66 -6.60 6.94 -2.01
N ASP A 67 -6.68 7.44 -3.23
CA ASP A 67 -6.60 8.86 -3.56
C ASP A 67 -7.68 9.69 -2.87
N ASN A 68 -8.91 9.19 -2.82
CA ASN A 68 -10.03 9.91 -2.21
C ASN A 68 -9.81 10.08 -0.70
N ALA A 69 -9.36 9.03 -0.02
CA ALA A 69 -9.06 9.09 1.40
C ALA A 69 -7.90 10.06 1.69
N LEU A 70 -6.88 10.09 0.83
CA LEU A 70 -5.76 11.02 1.00
C LEU A 70 -6.17 12.47 0.69
N ARG A 71 -6.96 12.71 -0.37
CA ARG A 71 -7.54 14.02 -0.66
C ARG A 71 -8.41 14.54 0.48
N SER A 72 -9.29 13.67 1.01
CA SER A 72 -10.14 14.02 2.15
C SER A 72 -9.31 14.47 3.35
N VAL A 73 -8.26 13.72 3.71
CA VAL A 73 -7.38 14.08 4.81
C VAL A 73 -6.67 15.40 4.57
N VAL A 74 -6.17 15.65 3.35
CA VAL A 74 -5.34 16.83 3.06
C VAL A 74 -6.18 18.09 2.90
N TYR A 75 -7.33 18.01 2.24
CA TYR A 75 -8.08 19.20 1.80
C TYR A 75 -9.35 19.48 2.58
N GLU A 76 -10.00 18.43 3.15
CA GLU A 76 -11.28 18.65 3.81
C GLU A 76 -11.09 19.37 5.15
N ARG A 77 -11.95 20.34 5.39
CA ARG A 77 -12.06 21.01 6.68
C ARG A 77 -12.81 20.12 7.66
N GLY A 78 -12.38 20.14 8.90
CA GLY A 78 -13.03 19.41 9.98
C GLY A 78 -14.42 19.91 10.34
N LEU A 79 -15.03 19.27 11.32
CA LEU A 79 -16.30 19.74 11.89
C LEU A 79 -16.18 21.20 12.35
N SER A 80 -17.26 21.95 12.23
CA SER A 80 -17.30 23.39 12.57
C SER A 80 -16.27 24.24 11.80
N GLN A 81 -15.93 23.84 10.56
CA GLN A 81 -14.96 24.55 9.70
C GLN A 81 -13.53 24.58 10.27
N ALA A 82 -13.17 23.64 11.13
CA ALA A 82 -11.79 23.51 11.58
C ALA A 82 -10.84 23.41 10.37
N PRO A 83 -9.67 24.08 10.40
CA PRO A 83 -8.76 24.12 9.26
C PRO A 83 -8.32 22.71 8.81
N SER A 84 -8.10 22.54 7.50
CA SER A 84 -7.65 21.28 6.91
C SER A 84 -6.19 20.97 7.31
N PHE A 85 -5.76 19.74 7.04
CA PHE A 85 -4.37 19.32 7.19
C PHE A 85 -3.40 20.25 6.46
N LEU A 86 -3.70 20.58 5.20
CA LEU A 86 -2.85 21.44 4.38
C LEU A 86 -2.74 22.86 4.91
N GLU A 87 -3.82 23.36 5.55
CA GLU A 87 -3.83 24.72 6.14
C GLU A 87 -3.06 24.79 7.45
N THR A 88 -2.97 23.70 8.22
CA THR A 88 -2.39 23.67 9.56
C THR A 88 -0.97 23.14 9.61
N LEU A 89 -0.54 22.34 8.63
CA LEU A 89 0.86 21.92 8.56
C LEU A 89 1.75 23.16 8.44
N PRO A 90 2.70 23.38 9.38
CA PRO A 90 3.48 24.62 9.38
C PRO A 90 4.40 24.74 8.17
N GLN A 91 4.86 25.94 7.89
CA GLN A 91 5.95 26.15 6.94
C GLN A 91 7.18 25.37 7.39
N GLY A 92 7.85 24.68 6.45
CA GLY A 92 8.92 23.72 6.75
C GLY A 92 8.42 22.39 7.35
N GLY A 93 7.11 22.21 7.46
CA GLY A 93 6.51 20.92 7.81
C GLY A 93 6.60 19.91 6.66
N VAL A 94 6.57 18.63 6.99
CA VAL A 94 6.79 17.52 6.06
C VAL A 94 5.60 16.57 6.09
N HIS A 95 4.97 16.38 4.94
CA HIS A 95 3.99 15.33 4.73
C HIS A 95 4.66 14.12 4.06
N VAL A 96 4.69 12.97 4.72
CA VAL A 96 5.20 11.71 4.20
C VAL A 96 4.02 10.80 3.86
N SER A 97 3.70 10.64 2.58
CA SER A 97 2.64 9.72 2.15
C SER A 97 3.19 8.31 1.96
N MET A 98 2.73 7.38 2.78
CA MET A 98 3.06 5.96 2.68
C MET A 98 1.96 5.17 1.94
N SER A 99 0.96 5.85 1.44
CA SER A 99 -0.17 5.30 0.71
C SER A 99 0.19 4.95 -0.74
N THR A 100 -0.44 3.92 -1.29
CA THR A 100 -0.38 3.64 -2.74
C THR A 100 -1.47 4.45 -3.43
N VAL A 101 -1.05 5.57 -4.04
CA VAL A 101 -1.91 6.54 -4.73
C VAL A 101 -1.45 6.77 -6.16
N SER A 102 -2.28 7.47 -6.95
CA SER A 102 -1.96 7.78 -8.34
C SER A 102 -0.73 8.68 -8.48
N VAL A 103 -0.07 8.55 -9.63
CA VAL A 103 1.02 9.45 -10.04
C VAL A 103 0.52 10.89 -10.13
N SER A 104 -0.72 11.08 -10.61
CA SER A 104 -1.37 12.40 -10.72
C SER A 104 -1.56 13.05 -9.35
N LEU A 105 -2.07 12.33 -8.36
CA LEU A 105 -2.23 12.85 -7.00
C LEU A 105 -0.88 13.15 -6.33
N ALA A 106 0.12 12.29 -6.50
CA ALA A 106 1.44 12.54 -5.92
C ALA A 106 2.09 13.82 -6.46
N LYS A 107 1.93 14.10 -7.78
CA LYS A 107 2.37 15.36 -8.39
C LYS A 107 1.61 16.56 -7.87
N GLU A 108 0.28 16.45 -7.75
CA GLU A 108 -0.57 17.50 -7.20
C GLU A 108 -0.17 17.84 -5.76
N LEU A 109 -0.01 16.83 -4.90
CA LEU A 109 0.35 17.04 -3.49
C LEU A 109 1.74 17.67 -3.37
N ALA A 110 2.71 17.25 -4.16
CA ALA A 110 4.03 17.89 -4.18
C ALA A 110 3.93 19.38 -4.52
N ALA A 111 3.14 19.74 -5.52
CA ALA A 111 2.96 21.13 -5.94
C ALA A 111 2.25 21.98 -4.87
N VAL A 112 1.16 21.50 -4.28
CA VAL A 112 0.37 22.27 -3.31
C VAL A 112 1.13 22.45 -1.98
N HIS A 113 1.90 21.45 -1.55
CA HIS A 113 2.77 21.57 -0.38
C HIS A 113 3.90 22.59 -0.63
N ALA A 114 4.55 22.54 -1.81
CA ALA A 114 5.59 23.49 -2.17
C ALA A 114 5.09 24.95 -2.17
N LEU A 115 3.88 25.20 -2.70
CA LEU A 115 3.26 26.53 -2.69
C LEU A 115 3.04 27.09 -1.26
N ARG A 116 3.02 26.23 -0.26
CA ARG A 116 2.88 26.62 1.16
C ARG A 116 4.19 26.58 1.95
N GLY A 117 5.31 26.37 1.26
CA GLY A 117 6.61 26.22 1.92
C GLY A 117 6.70 24.96 2.79
N GLN A 118 5.90 23.95 2.48
CA GLN A 118 5.89 22.64 3.08
C GLN A 118 6.58 21.63 2.14
N ALA A 119 7.05 20.52 2.67
CA ALA A 119 7.64 19.45 1.87
C ALA A 119 6.69 18.26 1.76
N PHE A 120 6.75 17.56 0.62
CA PHE A 120 6.04 16.32 0.37
C PHE A 120 7.03 15.22 -0.02
N VAL A 121 6.91 14.06 0.64
CA VAL A 121 7.70 12.86 0.34
C VAL A 121 6.73 11.71 0.09
N SER A 122 6.91 10.97 -0.98
CA SER A 122 6.21 9.69 -1.16
C SER A 122 7.09 8.55 -0.66
N ALA A 123 6.52 7.70 0.19
CA ALA A 123 7.22 6.57 0.80
C ALA A 123 6.33 5.30 0.86
N PRO A 124 5.68 4.86 -0.25
CA PRO A 124 4.90 3.64 -0.24
C PRO A 124 5.75 2.42 0.09
N VAL A 125 5.10 1.35 0.56
CA VAL A 125 5.79 0.18 1.10
C VAL A 125 5.44 -1.09 0.35
N PHE A 126 6.41 -1.99 0.23
CA PHE A 126 6.21 -3.40 -0.09
C PHE A 126 6.22 -4.23 1.19
N GLY A 127 5.24 -5.09 1.32
CA GLY A 127 4.99 -5.94 2.48
C GLY A 127 3.51 -5.99 2.81
N ARG A 128 3.14 -6.98 3.61
CA ARG A 128 1.80 -7.25 4.12
C ARG A 128 1.72 -6.83 5.60
N PRO A 129 0.55 -6.90 6.27
CA PRO A 129 0.43 -6.50 7.67
C PRO A 129 1.34 -7.24 8.65
N ASP A 130 1.66 -8.50 8.37
CA ASP A 130 2.63 -9.30 9.12
C ASP A 130 4.07 -8.76 8.99
N ALA A 131 4.47 -8.38 7.78
CA ALA A 131 5.75 -7.71 7.55
C ALA A 131 5.79 -6.31 8.21
N ALA A 132 4.66 -5.59 8.19
CA ALA A 132 4.56 -4.31 8.91
C ALA A 132 4.72 -4.51 10.43
N ALA A 133 4.11 -5.55 11.01
CA ALA A 133 4.21 -5.83 12.44
C ALA A 133 5.63 -6.21 12.88
N THR A 134 6.42 -6.81 12.00
CA THR A 134 7.80 -7.28 12.27
C THR A 134 8.89 -6.34 11.77
N LYS A 135 8.57 -5.09 11.40
CA LYS A 135 9.52 -4.10 10.84
C LYS A 135 10.22 -4.59 9.57
N ASN A 136 9.54 -5.40 8.78
CA ASN A 136 10.11 -6.05 7.60
C ASN A 136 9.51 -5.49 6.28
N LEU A 137 9.19 -4.20 6.26
CA LEU A 137 8.74 -3.54 5.04
C LEU A 137 9.92 -3.14 4.14
N GLY A 138 9.72 -3.22 2.82
CA GLY A 138 10.56 -2.51 1.86
C GLY A 138 9.97 -1.12 1.63
N VAL A 139 10.64 -0.06 2.06
CA VAL A 139 10.16 1.32 1.92
C VAL A 139 10.73 1.91 0.64
N VAL A 140 9.87 2.33 -0.29
CA VAL A 140 10.28 2.97 -1.55
C VAL A 140 10.08 4.46 -1.41
N VAL A 141 11.16 5.25 -1.45
CA VAL A 141 11.12 6.69 -1.12
C VAL A 141 11.55 7.54 -2.30
N ALA A 142 10.81 8.60 -2.53
CA ALA A 142 11.21 9.68 -3.42
C ALA A 142 10.86 11.04 -2.81
N GLY A 143 11.77 12.00 -2.97
CA GLY A 143 11.70 13.35 -2.43
C GLY A 143 13.06 14.01 -2.39
N GLU A 144 13.15 15.17 -1.79
CA GLU A 144 14.41 15.90 -1.64
C GLU A 144 15.39 15.12 -0.76
N GLY A 145 16.65 15.00 -1.22
CA GLY A 145 17.63 14.07 -0.65
C GLY A 145 18.01 14.38 0.81
N THR A 146 18.21 15.65 1.18
CA THR A 146 18.56 16.04 2.55
C THR A 146 17.41 15.76 3.51
N LEU A 147 16.17 15.89 3.03
CA LEU A 147 14.98 15.55 3.79
C LEU A 147 14.85 14.03 3.99
N ILE A 148 15.12 13.24 2.95
CA ILE A 148 15.12 11.77 3.06
C ILE A 148 16.13 11.31 4.12
N GLU A 149 17.33 11.89 4.17
CA GLU A 149 18.33 11.59 5.20
C GLU A 149 17.83 11.95 6.61
N THR A 150 17.14 13.07 6.77
CA THR A 150 16.52 13.48 8.04
C THR A 150 15.43 12.48 8.48
N LEU A 151 14.69 11.90 7.52
CA LEU A 151 13.63 10.91 7.76
C LEU A 151 14.14 9.47 7.88
N ARG A 152 15.44 9.23 7.66
CA ARG A 152 16.03 7.88 7.72
C ARG A 152 15.66 7.10 8.99
N PRO A 153 15.73 7.67 10.22
CA PRO A 153 15.34 6.94 11.43
C PRO A 153 13.86 6.52 11.45
N VAL A 154 12.99 7.28 10.77
CA VAL A 154 11.57 6.95 10.62
C VAL A 154 11.40 5.72 9.72
N PHE A 155 12.10 5.69 8.59
CA PHE A 155 12.03 4.56 7.64
C PHE A 155 12.66 3.29 8.22
N GLU A 156 13.78 3.39 8.94
CA GLU A 156 14.44 2.27 9.63
C GLU A 156 13.57 1.67 10.75
N ALA A 157 12.72 2.47 11.38
CA ALA A 157 11.75 1.97 12.35
C ALA A 157 10.62 1.13 11.71
N LEU A 158 10.38 1.31 10.41
CA LEU A 158 9.25 0.70 9.68
C LEU A 158 9.65 -0.51 8.84
N GLY A 159 10.88 -0.54 8.32
CA GLY A 159 11.27 -1.54 7.35
C GLY A 159 12.74 -1.97 7.45
N HIS A 160 13.03 -3.09 6.78
CA HIS A 160 14.39 -3.63 6.72
C HIS A 160 15.26 -2.94 5.67
N THR A 161 14.65 -2.30 4.67
CA THR A 161 15.37 -1.63 3.58
C THR A 161 14.60 -0.41 3.10
N THR A 162 15.32 0.68 2.86
CA THR A 162 14.81 1.90 2.22
C THR A 162 15.45 2.05 0.85
N PHE A 163 14.62 2.12 -0.18
CA PHE A 163 15.03 2.32 -1.57
C PHE A 163 14.74 3.75 -2.00
N VAL A 164 15.76 4.58 -2.15
CA VAL A 164 15.62 5.94 -2.67
C VAL A 164 15.59 5.86 -4.20
N VAL A 165 14.46 6.23 -4.82
CA VAL A 165 14.23 6.02 -6.25
C VAL A 165 14.20 7.32 -7.07
N GLY A 166 14.35 8.48 -6.43
CA GLY A 166 14.47 9.77 -7.10
C GLY A 166 14.10 10.95 -6.24
N GLN A 167 14.19 12.14 -6.83
CA GLN A 167 13.86 13.39 -6.15
C GLN A 167 12.38 13.76 -6.28
N GLU A 168 11.76 13.36 -7.39
CA GLU A 168 10.34 13.65 -7.64
C GLU A 168 9.45 12.66 -6.88
N PRO A 169 8.60 13.09 -5.94
CA PRO A 169 7.84 12.20 -5.07
C PRO A 169 7.01 11.14 -5.80
N TYR A 170 6.41 11.49 -6.95
CA TYR A 170 5.59 10.56 -7.71
C TYR A 170 6.33 9.31 -8.19
N LEU A 171 7.67 9.34 -8.29
CA LEU A 171 8.47 8.18 -8.71
C LEU A 171 8.32 7.01 -7.74
N ALA A 172 8.24 7.26 -6.44
CA ALA A 172 8.01 6.20 -5.47
C ALA A 172 6.67 5.49 -5.69
N ASN A 173 5.61 6.25 -6.00
CA ASN A 173 4.31 5.67 -6.34
C ASN A 173 4.36 4.90 -7.65
N LEU A 174 5.05 5.40 -8.66
CA LEU A 174 5.23 4.69 -9.94
C LEU A 174 5.94 3.34 -9.74
N PHE A 175 7.01 3.30 -8.93
CA PHE A 175 7.71 2.05 -8.59
C PHE A 175 6.79 1.09 -7.82
N LYS A 176 6.03 1.60 -6.86
CA LYS A 176 5.06 0.80 -6.10
C LYS A 176 3.97 0.22 -7.00
N ILE A 177 3.38 1.03 -7.87
CA ILE A 177 2.34 0.63 -8.82
C ILE A 177 2.89 -0.44 -9.79
N GLY A 178 4.09 -0.22 -10.34
CA GLY A 178 4.77 -1.18 -11.21
C GLY A 178 5.03 -2.52 -10.52
N GLY A 179 5.49 -2.49 -9.26
CA GLY A 179 5.69 -3.71 -8.47
C GLY A 179 4.40 -4.46 -8.18
N ASN A 180 3.32 -3.75 -7.83
CA ASN A 180 2.02 -4.37 -7.62
C ASN A 180 1.46 -4.97 -8.94
N PHE A 181 1.66 -4.30 -10.08
CA PHE A 181 1.32 -4.85 -11.39
C PHE A 181 2.04 -6.19 -11.65
N LEU A 182 3.34 -6.29 -11.34
CA LEU A 182 4.09 -7.55 -11.47
C LEU A 182 3.55 -8.65 -10.55
N ILE A 183 3.17 -8.31 -9.31
CA ILE A 183 2.56 -9.29 -8.38
C ILE A 183 1.24 -9.82 -8.94
N MET A 184 0.37 -8.93 -9.42
CA MET A 184 -0.93 -9.32 -9.98
C MET A 184 -0.79 -10.21 -11.21
N GLY A 185 0.13 -9.86 -12.12
CA GLY A 185 0.44 -10.66 -13.30
C GLY A 185 1.01 -12.04 -12.93
N ALA A 186 1.84 -12.11 -11.89
CA ALA A 186 2.38 -13.37 -11.41
C ALA A 186 1.31 -14.28 -10.78
N ILE A 187 0.35 -13.72 -10.01
CA ILE A 187 -0.78 -14.47 -9.46
C ILE A 187 -1.61 -15.09 -10.59
N GLU A 188 -1.96 -14.30 -11.61
CA GLU A 188 -2.73 -14.78 -12.76
C GLU A 188 -1.99 -15.89 -13.50
N ALA A 189 -0.76 -15.64 -13.96
CA ALA A 189 0.02 -16.59 -14.72
C ALA A 189 0.25 -17.92 -13.96
N LEU A 190 0.55 -17.81 -12.66
CA LEU A 190 0.75 -19.00 -11.81
C LEU A 190 -0.52 -19.81 -11.66
N SER A 191 -1.66 -19.15 -11.54
CA SER A 191 -2.98 -19.78 -11.36
C SER A 191 -3.45 -20.48 -12.63
N GLU A 192 -3.23 -19.88 -13.81
CA GLU A 192 -3.45 -20.54 -15.09
C GLU A 192 -2.58 -21.80 -15.25
N ALA A 193 -1.30 -21.70 -14.85
CA ALA A 193 -0.39 -22.84 -14.88
C ALA A 193 -0.87 -23.97 -13.93
N PHE A 194 -1.36 -23.64 -12.74
CA PHE A 194 -1.96 -24.62 -11.82
C PHE A 194 -3.18 -25.30 -12.41
N ALA A 195 -4.07 -24.54 -13.06
CA ALA A 195 -5.24 -25.10 -13.74
C ALA A 195 -4.82 -26.04 -14.87
N LEU A 196 -3.84 -25.65 -15.70
CA LEU A 196 -3.29 -26.46 -16.77
C LEU A 196 -2.72 -27.79 -16.25
N VAL A 197 -1.84 -27.73 -15.24
CA VAL A 197 -1.21 -28.93 -14.64
C VAL A 197 -2.27 -29.84 -14.05
N LYS A 198 -3.19 -29.31 -13.24
CA LYS A 198 -4.23 -30.08 -12.57
C LYS A 198 -5.19 -30.73 -13.55
N LYS A 199 -5.59 -30.04 -14.62
CA LYS A 199 -6.50 -30.57 -15.62
C LYS A 199 -5.89 -31.71 -16.42
N ASN A 200 -4.58 -31.78 -16.53
CA ASN A 200 -3.83 -32.87 -17.19
C ASN A 200 -3.39 -33.98 -16.21
N GLY A 201 -3.91 -33.99 -14.99
CA GLY A 201 -3.64 -35.04 -13.99
C GLY A 201 -2.33 -34.83 -13.19
N GLY A 202 -1.65 -33.70 -13.35
CA GLY A 202 -0.48 -33.34 -12.57
C GLY A 202 -0.82 -32.78 -11.20
N ASP A 203 0.14 -32.78 -10.28
CA ASP A 203 0.02 -32.19 -8.96
C ASP A 203 0.52 -30.74 -8.98
N PRO A 204 -0.34 -29.71 -8.74
CA PRO A 204 0.07 -28.32 -8.70
C PRO A 204 1.03 -27.99 -7.56
N GLU A 205 1.03 -28.73 -6.45
CA GLU A 205 2.03 -28.53 -5.38
C GLU A 205 3.42 -28.96 -5.80
N ALA A 206 3.53 -30.13 -6.46
CA ALA A 206 4.79 -30.58 -7.03
C ALA A 206 5.27 -29.61 -8.11
N PHE A 207 4.37 -29.10 -8.95
CA PHE A 207 4.67 -28.07 -9.95
C PHE A 207 5.23 -26.80 -9.30
N LEU A 208 4.60 -26.26 -8.25
CA LEU A 208 5.08 -25.08 -7.55
C LEU A 208 6.51 -25.29 -6.99
N LYS A 209 6.77 -26.47 -6.41
CA LYS A 209 8.12 -26.81 -5.92
C LYS A 209 9.16 -26.81 -7.03
N VAL A 210 8.84 -27.39 -8.19
CA VAL A 210 9.73 -27.40 -9.37
C VAL A 210 9.99 -25.99 -9.86
N VAL A 211 8.94 -25.15 -10.00
CA VAL A 211 9.06 -23.76 -10.46
C VAL A 211 9.94 -22.94 -9.53
N ASN A 212 9.74 -23.04 -8.22
CA ASN A 212 10.54 -22.32 -7.24
C ASN A 212 12.00 -22.80 -7.18
N ALA A 213 12.25 -24.12 -7.36
CA ALA A 213 13.59 -24.66 -7.29
C ALA A 213 14.41 -24.44 -8.58
N ALA A 214 13.75 -24.55 -9.75
CA ALA A 214 14.45 -24.60 -11.04
C ALA A 214 14.37 -23.30 -11.85
N LEU A 215 13.31 -22.48 -11.70
CA LEU A 215 13.07 -21.34 -12.56
C LEU A 215 13.06 -19.98 -11.81
N PHE A 216 12.31 -19.89 -10.71
CA PHE A 216 12.03 -18.64 -10.03
C PHE A 216 12.32 -18.73 -8.53
N HIS A 217 13.51 -18.49 -8.12
CA HIS A 217 13.88 -18.41 -6.69
C HIS A 217 13.30 -17.13 -6.07
N SER A 218 11.98 -17.11 -5.87
CA SER A 218 11.27 -15.90 -5.49
C SER A 218 10.24 -16.13 -4.38
N PRO A 219 10.36 -15.40 -3.24
CA PRO A 219 9.34 -15.41 -2.19
C PRO A 219 7.93 -15.06 -2.70
N LEU A 220 7.82 -14.32 -3.79
CA LEU A 220 6.54 -13.97 -4.40
C LEU A 220 5.82 -15.22 -4.91
N TYR A 221 6.50 -16.07 -5.69
CA TYR A 221 5.92 -17.30 -6.24
C TYR A 221 5.59 -18.29 -5.14
N GLU A 222 6.49 -18.46 -4.16
CA GLU A 222 6.28 -19.34 -3.02
C GLU A 222 5.06 -18.91 -2.19
N ASN A 223 5.00 -17.64 -1.78
CA ASN A 223 3.94 -17.14 -0.92
C ASN A 223 2.58 -17.13 -1.62
N TYR A 224 2.49 -16.50 -2.80
CA TYR A 224 1.20 -16.41 -3.50
C TYR A 224 0.77 -17.73 -4.11
N GLY A 225 1.71 -18.55 -4.60
CA GLY A 225 1.43 -19.90 -5.06
C GLY A 225 0.84 -20.76 -3.94
N GLY A 226 1.46 -20.73 -2.77
CA GLY A 226 0.93 -21.44 -1.60
C GLY A 226 -0.42 -20.90 -1.12
N MET A 227 -0.67 -19.58 -1.21
CA MET A 227 -1.98 -18.99 -0.89
C MET A 227 -3.06 -19.48 -1.84
N VAL A 228 -2.78 -19.52 -3.14
CA VAL A 228 -3.74 -20.00 -4.16
C VAL A 228 -4.02 -21.49 -4.01
N LEU A 229 -2.99 -22.32 -3.87
CA LEU A 229 -3.14 -23.77 -3.74
C LEU A 229 -3.92 -24.19 -2.50
N HIS A 230 -3.69 -23.52 -1.38
CA HIS A 230 -4.36 -23.84 -0.10
C HIS A 230 -5.54 -22.92 0.20
N GLU A 231 -5.96 -22.09 -0.74
CA GLU A 231 -7.10 -21.17 -0.63
C GLU A 231 -7.06 -20.28 0.63
N ARG A 232 -5.85 -19.84 1.02
CA ARG A 232 -5.64 -19.01 2.22
C ARG A 232 -5.93 -17.55 1.91
N PHE A 233 -7.19 -17.19 1.74
CA PHE A 233 -7.64 -15.87 1.36
C PHE A 233 -8.21 -15.06 2.53
N GLU A 234 -8.35 -15.68 3.69
CA GLU A 234 -8.87 -15.05 4.91
C GLU A 234 -8.01 -15.44 6.12
N PRO A 235 -7.74 -14.51 7.06
CA PRO A 235 -8.07 -13.09 6.94
C PRO A 235 -7.29 -12.41 5.82
N SER A 236 -7.94 -11.46 5.13
CA SER A 236 -7.31 -10.75 4.01
C SER A 236 -6.17 -9.84 4.50
N GLY A 237 -4.96 -10.07 3.99
CA GLY A 237 -3.85 -9.14 4.18
C GLY A 237 -3.93 -7.92 3.25
N PHE A 238 -4.45 -8.14 2.03
CA PHE A 238 -4.71 -7.09 1.04
C PHE A 238 -5.96 -7.45 0.23
N ARG A 239 -7.05 -6.71 0.43
CA ARG A 239 -8.33 -7.02 -0.17
C ARG A 239 -8.31 -6.92 -1.70
N LEU A 240 -9.04 -7.79 -2.36
CA LEU A 240 -9.15 -7.86 -3.81
C LEU A 240 -9.66 -6.53 -4.42
N GLU A 241 -10.58 -5.83 -3.74
CA GLU A 241 -11.01 -4.49 -4.14
C GLU A 241 -9.86 -3.49 -4.26
N LEU A 242 -8.87 -3.56 -3.36
CA LEU A 242 -7.69 -2.71 -3.41
C LEU A 242 -6.73 -3.14 -4.53
N GLY A 243 -6.70 -4.42 -4.88
CA GLY A 243 -5.99 -4.92 -6.06
C GLY A 243 -6.55 -4.34 -7.35
N LEU A 244 -7.89 -4.29 -7.49
CA LEU A 244 -8.53 -3.62 -8.62
C LEU A 244 -8.17 -2.13 -8.67
N LYS A 245 -8.13 -1.44 -7.53
CA LYS A 245 -7.65 -0.05 -7.47
C LYS A 245 -6.23 0.05 -8.02
N ASP A 246 -5.32 -0.80 -7.56
CA ASP A 246 -3.91 -0.72 -7.94
C ASP A 246 -3.66 -1.02 -9.42
N VAL A 247 -4.38 -1.97 -10.04
CA VAL A 247 -4.26 -2.17 -11.50
C VAL A 247 -4.82 -0.98 -12.28
N LYS A 248 -5.87 -0.31 -11.78
CA LYS A 248 -6.38 0.92 -12.40
C LYS A 248 -5.34 2.05 -12.32
N LEU A 249 -4.63 2.19 -11.20
CA LEU A 249 -3.52 3.15 -11.08
C LEU A 249 -2.40 2.85 -12.08
N ALA A 250 -2.08 1.56 -12.32
CA ALA A 250 -1.09 1.17 -13.33
C ALA A 250 -1.54 1.55 -14.74
N LEU A 251 -2.81 1.32 -15.08
CA LEU A 251 -3.38 1.67 -16.38
C LEU A 251 -3.42 3.20 -16.57
N GLU A 252 -3.83 3.97 -15.55
CA GLU A 252 -3.81 5.43 -15.58
C GLU A 252 -2.39 5.96 -15.84
N ALA A 253 -1.40 5.45 -15.11
CA ALA A 253 0.00 5.86 -15.29
C ALA A 253 0.53 5.49 -16.69
N SER A 254 0.15 4.31 -17.20
CA SER A 254 0.55 3.84 -18.53
C SER A 254 -0.06 4.67 -19.66
N GLU A 255 -1.34 5.01 -19.54
CA GLU A 255 -2.06 5.85 -20.49
C GLU A 255 -1.47 7.26 -20.55
N GLY A 256 -1.23 7.87 -19.38
CA GLY A 256 -0.59 9.19 -19.28
C GLY A 256 0.81 9.24 -19.89
N ALA A 257 1.55 8.14 -19.84
CA ALA A 257 2.88 7.99 -20.42
C ALA A 257 2.86 7.44 -21.86
N ARG A 258 1.69 7.09 -22.41
CA ARG A 258 1.52 6.42 -23.73
C ARG A 258 2.29 5.09 -23.82
N VAL A 259 2.33 4.33 -22.74
CA VAL A 259 2.93 2.98 -22.67
C VAL A 259 1.81 1.94 -22.74
N PRO A 260 1.71 1.12 -23.80
CA PRO A 260 0.72 0.04 -23.84
C PRO A 260 0.95 -0.95 -22.69
N LEU A 261 -0.13 -1.31 -21.95
CA LEU A 261 -0.09 -2.25 -20.85
C LEU A 261 -1.15 -3.36 -21.03
N PRO A 262 -1.02 -4.23 -22.09
CA PRO A 262 -2.06 -5.20 -22.42
C PRO A 262 -2.34 -6.19 -21.29
N LEU A 263 -1.32 -6.67 -20.56
CA LEU A 263 -1.51 -7.51 -19.39
C LEU A 263 -2.28 -6.78 -18.28
N GLY A 264 -2.08 -5.46 -18.13
CA GLY A 264 -2.84 -4.66 -17.17
C GLY A 264 -4.34 -4.64 -17.46
N GLY A 265 -4.71 -4.54 -18.74
CA GLY A 265 -6.11 -4.64 -19.19
C GLY A 265 -6.70 -6.00 -18.86
N LEU A 266 -6.00 -7.09 -19.19
CA LEU A 266 -6.41 -8.44 -18.86
C LEU A 266 -6.61 -8.60 -17.33
N VAL A 267 -5.63 -8.27 -16.55
CA VAL A 267 -5.66 -8.41 -15.08
C VAL A 267 -6.80 -7.57 -14.48
N LYS A 268 -7.05 -6.35 -14.98
CA LYS A 268 -8.20 -5.54 -14.56
C LYS A 268 -9.52 -6.29 -14.76
N ASP A 269 -9.72 -6.91 -15.92
CA ASP A 269 -10.95 -7.65 -16.23
C ASP A 269 -11.07 -8.90 -15.37
N ARG A 270 -9.96 -9.56 -15.01
CA ARG A 270 -9.94 -10.66 -14.02
C ARG A 270 -10.40 -10.18 -12.64
N PHE A 271 -9.92 -9.02 -12.16
CA PHE A 271 -10.42 -8.44 -10.91
C PHE A 271 -11.91 -8.13 -10.95
N LEU A 272 -12.41 -7.58 -12.06
CA LEU A 272 -13.85 -7.34 -12.23
C LEU A 272 -14.66 -8.62 -12.16
N MET A 273 -14.18 -9.70 -12.80
CA MET A 273 -14.82 -11.02 -12.75
C MET A 273 -14.80 -11.57 -11.30
N ALA A 274 -13.69 -11.47 -10.59
CA ALA A 274 -13.60 -11.90 -9.20
C ALA A 274 -14.57 -11.14 -8.29
N LEU A 275 -14.76 -9.84 -8.52
CA LEU A 275 -15.76 -9.04 -7.81
C LEU A 275 -17.19 -9.51 -8.12
N ALA A 276 -17.50 -9.85 -9.38
CA ALA A 276 -18.81 -10.38 -9.76
C ALA A 276 -19.10 -11.72 -9.07
N PHE A 277 -18.08 -12.49 -8.73
CA PHE A 277 -18.20 -13.72 -7.91
C PHE A 277 -18.20 -13.45 -6.39
N GLY A 278 -18.26 -12.18 -5.94
CA GLY A 278 -18.35 -11.84 -4.52
C GLY A 278 -17.02 -11.95 -3.73
N LEU A 279 -15.88 -12.00 -4.42
CA LEU A 279 -14.56 -12.21 -3.79
C LEU A 279 -13.91 -10.91 -3.27
N GLY A 280 -14.60 -9.78 -3.31
CA GLY A 280 -14.04 -8.44 -3.05
C GLY A 280 -13.35 -8.27 -1.69
N GLN A 281 -13.89 -8.89 -0.65
CA GLN A 281 -13.34 -8.81 0.72
C GLN A 281 -12.22 -9.81 0.99
N LYS A 282 -12.07 -10.83 0.13
CA LYS A 282 -10.98 -11.79 0.22
C LYS A 282 -9.64 -11.15 -0.15
N ASP A 283 -8.56 -11.84 0.19
CA ASP A 283 -7.23 -11.44 -0.27
C ASP A 283 -7.15 -11.44 -1.80
N TRP A 284 -6.40 -10.53 -2.39
CA TRP A 284 -6.27 -10.41 -3.85
C TRP A 284 -5.74 -11.67 -4.54
N SER A 285 -5.04 -12.54 -3.79
CA SER A 285 -4.65 -13.86 -4.28
C SER A 285 -5.83 -14.77 -4.63
N ALA A 286 -7.06 -14.44 -4.16
CA ALA A 286 -8.27 -15.13 -4.57
C ALA A 286 -8.59 -14.96 -6.08
N LEU A 287 -7.92 -14.02 -6.75
CA LEU A 287 -7.89 -13.95 -8.22
C LEU A 287 -7.54 -15.31 -8.84
N GLY A 288 -6.65 -16.07 -8.20
CA GLY A 288 -6.23 -17.39 -8.64
C GLY A 288 -7.30 -18.47 -8.63
N LEU A 289 -8.49 -18.22 -8.11
CA LEU A 289 -9.63 -19.12 -8.25
C LEU A 289 -10.22 -19.11 -9.67
N LEU A 290 -10.11 -18.01 -10.39
CA LEU A 290 -10.77 -17.83 -11.68
C LEU A 290 -10.32 -18.86 -12.71
N PRO A 291 -9.02 -19.11 -12.96
CA PRO A 291 -8.61 -20.15 -13.91
C PRO A 291 -9.07 -21.55 -13.53
N LEU A 292 -9.19 -21.86 -12.24
CA LEU A 292 -9.72 -23.14 -11.77
C LEU A 292 -11.22 -23.29 -12.04
N ILE A 293 -11.97 -22.20 -11.90
CA ILE A 293 -13.41 -22.16 -12.19
C ILE A 293 -13.62 -22.29 -13.70
N GLU A 294 -12.94 -21.54 -14.51
CA GLU A 294 -13.04 -21.56 -15.98
C GLU A 294 -12.63 -22.92 -16.56
N ALA A 295 -11.65 -23.58 -15.97
CA ALA A 295 -11.28 -24.94 -16.35
C ALA A 295 -12.28 -26.02 -15.87
N GLY A 296 -13.33 -25.66 -15.14
CA GLY A 296 -14.31 -26.61 -14.57
C GLY A 296 -13.72 -27.53 -13.49
N ILE A 297 -12.63 -27.10 -12.86
CA ILE A 297 -11.97 -27.82 -11.75
C ILE A 297 -12.66 -27.48 -10.44
N LYS A 298 -13.19 -26.28 -10.33
CA LYS A 298 -13.88 -25.75 -9.15
C LYS A 298 -15.22 -25.13 -9.56
N LYS A 299 -16.20 -25.17 -8.65
CA LYS A 299 -17.46 -24.41 -8.83
C LYS A 299 -17.24 -22.95 -8.39
N PRO A 300 -17.98 -22.01 -9.01
CA PRO A 300 -17.97 -20.61 -8.61
C PRO A 300 -18.30 -20.38 -7.13
#